data_96123abb4a8acb9d96e722000879cc3a
#
_entry.id   96123abb4a8acb9d96e722000879cc3a
#
_cell.length_a   1.000
_cell.length_b   1.000
_cell.length_c   1.000
_cell.angle_alpha   90.00
_cell.angle_beta   90.00
_cell.angle_gamma   90.00
#
_symmetry.space_group_name_H-M   'P 1'
#
loop_
_entity.id
_entity.type
_entity.pdbx_description
1 polymer ?
#
loop_
_entity_poly.entity_id
_entity_poly.type
_entity_poly.pdbx_seq_one_letter_code
_entity_poly.pdbx_strand_id
1 'polypeptide(L)'
;MKKKLAKITIGVIVLFGIVLGYLSSQTSKTGETPTTERAGDETGTSLLPGADKITISGVEMNNFNNFAIYKGKIGDTRFIDEKDFKATYFPQDEAFLINIMASPFDIVRAEAEIKFLSVLSLDKEGACKLAVYITTPRTLNPNEAGTNYRLSFCE
;
A
#
# COMPACT_ATOMS: atom_id res chain seq x y z
N MET A 1 47.49 16.70 24.52
CA MET A 1 46.07 16.51 24.91
C MET A 1 45.62 15.14 24.45
N LYS A 2 45.69 14.15 25.33
CA LYS A 2 45.37 12.75 25.13
C LYS A 2 44.23 12.38 26.08
N LYS A 3 43.37 11.39 25.65
CA LYS A 3 42.35 10.67 26.42
C LYS A 3 40.93 11.24 26.31
N LYS A 4 40.14 10.63 25.38
CA LYS A 4 38.77 10.19 25.62
C LYS A 4 38.28 9.32 24.43
N LEU A 5 38.86 8.15 24.31
CA LEU A 5 38.36 7.06 23.44
C LEU A 5 38.39 5.78 24.27
N ALA A 6 37.32 5.43 24.93
CA ALA A 6 37.03 4.11 25.46
C ALA A 6 35.76 4.19 26.33
N LYS A 7 34.60 3.92 25.78
CA LYS A 7 33.39 3.45 26.53
C LYS A 7 32.15 3.34 25.61
N ILE A 8 32.25 2.74 24.44
CA ILE A 8 31.07 2.35 23.65
C ILE A 8 31.36 0.97 23.03
N THR A 9 31.42 -0.08 23.84
CA THR A 9 31.58 -1.45 23.29
C THR A 9 31.00 -2.53 24.22
N ILE A 10 30.05 -2.28 25.07
CA ILE A 10 29.43 -3.32 25.96
C ILE A 10 27.88 -3.21 25.96
N GLY A 11 27.24 -2.82 24.87
CA GLY A 11 25.77 -2.69 24.82
C GLY A 11 25.06 -3.55 23.77
N VAL A 12 25.77 -4.31 22.94
CA VAL A 12 25.16 -4.95 21.76
C VAL A 12 24.99 -6.49 21.88
N ILE A 13 25.46 -7.12 22.94
CA ILE A 13 25.48 -8.61 23.03
C ILE A 13 24.31 -9.21 23.82
N VAL A 14 23.43 -8.43 24.44
CA VAL A 14 22.35 -8.99 25.29
C VAL A 14 20.98 -9.10 24.60
N LEU A 15 20.82 -8.63 23.36
CA LEU A 15 19.52 -8.63 22.65
C LEU A 15 19.32 -9.76 21.63
N PHE A 16 20.25 -10.73 21.53
CA PHE A 16 20.15 -11.82 20.54
C PHE A 16 19.63 -13.16 21.11
N GLY A 17 19.23 -13.22 22.38
CA GLY A 17 18.90 -14.47 23.10
C GLY A 17 17.42 -14.82 23.28
N ILE A 18 16.45 -14.03 22.84
CA ILE A 18 15.03 -14.22 23.21
C ILE A 18 14.09 -14.57 22.03
N VAL A 19 14.60 -14.77 20.83
CA VAL A 19 13.76 -15.05 19.64
C VAL A 19 13.62 -16.53 19.26
N LEU A 20 14.19 -17.47 20.00
CA LEU A 20 14.21 -18.92 19.68
C LEU A 20 13.24 -19.78 20.52
N GLY A 21 12.12 -19.27 21.03
CA GLY A 21 11.25 -19.99 21.95
C GLY A 21 9.76 -20.10 21.62
N TYR A 22 9.29 -19.71 20.42
CA TYR A 22 7.86 -19.79 20.09
C TYR A 22 7.57 -20.50 18.77
N LEU A 23 8.01 -21.76 18.66
CA LEU A 23 7.56 -22.66 17.56
C LEU A 23 7.19 -24.00 18.19
N SER A 24 5.94 -24.14 18.66
CA SER A 24 5.28 -25.45 18.77
C SER A 24 3.80 -25.29 19.15
N SER A 25 2.96 -25.97 18.43
CA SER A 25 1.56 -26.33 18.71
C SER A 25 0.48 -25.43 18.10
N GLN A 26 0.02 -25.80 16.91
CA GLN A 26 -1.43 -25.86 16.66
C GLN A 26 -1.71 -27.03 15.69
N THR A 27 -2.33 -28.03 16.27
CA THR A 27 -2.79 -29.27 15.68
C THR A 27 -4.00 -29.06 14.78
N SER A 28 -4.04 -29.79 13.69
CA SER A 28 -5.12 -29.97 12.71
C SER A 28 -6.52 -30.12 13.30
N LYS A 29 -7.50 -29.49 12.67
CA LYS A 29 -8.89 -30.00 12.61
C LYS A 29 -9.38 -29.97 11.17
N THR A 30 -9.50 -31.16 10.61
CA THR A 30 -10.21 -31.54 9.38
C THR A 30 -11.70 -31.27 9.55
N GLY A 31 -12.31 -30.65 8.57
CA GLY A 31 -13.77 -30.47 8.48
C GLY A 31 -14.16 -30.30 7.02
N GLU A 32 -14.94 -31.23 6.55
CA GLU A 32 -15.31 -31.55 5.19
C GLU A 32 -16.06 -30.46 4.42
N THR A 33 -15.86 -30.53 3.09
CA THR A 33 -16.51 -29.83 1.97
C THR A 33 -18.04 -30.08 1.94
N PRO A 34 -18.82 -29.14 1.36
CA PRO A 34 -19.46 -29.52 0.11
C PRO A 34 -19.21 -28.53 -1.03
N THR A 35 -18.79 -29.11 -2.13
CA THR A 35 -18.80 -28.62 -3.48
C THR A 35 -20.17 -28.09 -3.90
N THR A 36 -20.20 -26.87 -4.42
CA THR A 36 -21.23 -26.47 -5.41
C THR A 36 -20.54 -25.60 -6.45
N GLU A 37 -20.26 -26.22 -7.58
CA GLU A 37 -19.94 -25.54 -8.84
C GLU A 37 -21.10 -24.62 -9.23
N ARG A 38 -20.78 -23.35 -9.47
CA ARG A 38 -21.59 -22.53 -10.36
C ARG A 38 -20.65 -21.62 -11.16
N ALA A 39 -20.43 -22.05 -12.40
CA ALA A 39 -19.85 -21.21 -13.43
C ALA A 39 -20.77 -19.99 -13.63
N GLY A 40 -20.20 -18.81 -13.52
CA GLY A 40 -20.81 -17.55 -13.84
C GLY A 40 -19.68 -16.58 -14.08
N ASP A 41 -19.42 -16.33 -15.37
CA ASP A 41 -18.57 -15.25 -15.88
C ASP A 41 -19.17 -13.92 -15.41
N GLU A 42 -18.56 -13.30 -14.39
CA GLU A 42 -18.85 -11.92 -14.01
C GLU A 42 -17.52 -11.21 -13.76
N THR A 43 -17.07 -10.51 -14.78
CA THR A 43 -16.09 -9.43 -14.70
C THR A 43 -16.73 -8.27 -13.91
N GLY A 44 -16.78 -8.40 -12.61
CA GLY A 44 -17.37 -7.42 -11.72
C GLY A 44 -16.48 -7.24 -10.50
N THR A 45 -16.16 -6.00 -10.17
CA THR A 45 -15.45 -5.60 -8.95
C THR A 45 -16.19 -6.16 -7.74
N SER A 46 -15.70 -7.26 -7.14
CA SER A 46 -16.27 -7.83 -5.92
C SER A 46 -15.83 -7.03 -4.71
N LEU A 47 -16.62 -6.02 -4.36
CA LEU A 47 -16.45 -5.22 -3.14
C LEU A 47 -17.23 -5.85 -1.98
N LEU A 48 -16.86 -7.05 -1.55
CA LEU A 48 -17.44 -7.65 -0.34
C LEU A 48 -16.81 -6.99 0.89
N PRO A 49 -17.61 -6.27 1.72
CA PRO A 49 -17.10 -5.75 2.98
C PRO A 49 -16.64 -6.90 3.89
N GLY A 50 -15.38 -6.85 4.34
CA GLY A 50 -14.79 -7.83 5.23
C GLY A 50 -13.88 -8.88 4.57
N ALA A 51 -13.81 -8.98 3.24
CA ALA A 51 -12.77 -9.77 2.57
C ALA A 51 -11.39 -9.12 2.74
N ASP A 52 -10.34 -9.91 2.95
CA ASP A 52 -8.97 -9.40 3.09
C ASP A 52 -8.40 -8.89 1.75
N LYS A 53 -8.96 -9.36 0.64
CA LYS A 53 -8.57 -9.03 -0.73
C LYS A 53 -9.75 -8.48 -1.53
N ILE A 54 -9.43 -7.63 -2.49
CA ILE A 54 -10.36 -7.15 -3.52
C ILE A 54 -9.70 -7.22 -4.88
N THR A 55 -10.50 -7.22 -5.94
CA THR A 55 -10.03 -7.18 -7.32
C THR A 55 -10.51 -5.90 -7.98
N ILE A 56 -9.59 -5.13 -8.58
CA ILE A 56 -9.87 -3.92 -9.36
C ILE A 56 -9.15 -4.04 -10.70
N SER A 57 -9.86 -3.82 -11.78
CA SER A 57 -9.31 -3.95 -13.15
C SER A 57 -8.55 -5.27 -13.37
N GLY A 58 -9.04 -6.38 -12.77
CA GLY A 58 -8.42 -7.70 -12.87
C GLY A 58 -7.17 -7.92 -12.01
N VAL A 59 -6.82 -6.97 -11.14
CA VAL A 59 -5.67 -7.07 -10.24
C VAL A 59 -6.15 -7.30 -8.80
N GLU A 60 -5.70 -8.42 -8.19
CA GLU A 60 -5.96 -8.72 -6.79
C GLU A 60 -5.01 -7.92 -5.88
N MET A 61 -5.57 -7.32 -4.83
CA MET A 61 -4.83 -6.51 -3.87
C MET A 61 -5.43 -6.59 -2.47
N ASN A 62 -4.72 -6.08 -1.46
CA ASN A 62 -5.28 -5.91 -0.13
C ASN A 62 -6.52 -5.01 -0.18
N ASN A 63 -7.56 -5.40 0.55
CA ASN A 63 -8.78 -4.62 0.64
C ASN A 63 -8.56 -3.36 1.49
N PHE A 64 -8.22 -2.27 0.81
CA PHE A 64 -7.98 -0.97 1.46
C PHE A 64 -9.23 -0.38 2.16
N ASN A 65 -10.43 -0.91 1.89
CA ASN A 65 -11.63 -0.50 2.61
C ASN A 65 -11.61 -0.92 4.08
N ASN A 66 -10.84 -1.96 4.43
CA ASN A 66 -10.69 -2.45 5.80
C ASN A 66 -9.85 -1.50 6.68
N PHE A 67 -9.01 -0.67 6.06
CA PHE A 67 -8.17 0.31 6.75
C PHE A 67 -8.31 1.73 6.18
N ALA A 68 -9.47 2.02 5.60
CA ALA A 68 -9.80 3.33 5.07
C ALA A 68 -9.78 4.40 6.17
N ILE A 69 -9.02 5.45 5.95
CA ILE A 69 -8.90 6.60 6.87
C ILE A 69 -10.07 7.56 6.68
N TYR A 70 -10.58 7.64 5.45
CA TYR A 70 -11.73 8.47 5.09
C TYR A 70 -12.51 7.81 3.95
N LYS A 71 -13.86 7.91 4.02
CA LYS A 71 -14.77 7.53 2.95
C LYS A 71 -15.69 8.71 2.62
N GLY A 72 -15.65 9.13 1.37
CA GLY A 72 -16.50 10.19 0.86
C GLY A 72 -17.91 9.71 0.51
N LYS A 73 -18.81 10.67 0.22
CA LYS A 73 -20.21 10.39 -0.10
C LYS A 73 -20.43 9.63 -1.40
N ILE A 74 -19.49 9.73 -2.34
CA ILE A 74 -19.53 9.06 -3.64
C ILE A 74 -18.70 7.78 -3.66
N GLY A 75 -18.22 7.32 -2.49
CA GLY A 75 -17.45 6.10 -2.34
C GLY A 75 -15.94 6.29 -2.47
N ASP A 76 -15.46 7.51 -2.72
CA ASP A 76 -14.03 7.81 -2.70
C ASP A 76 -13.42 7.41 -1.37
N THR A 77 -12.32 6.68 -1.41
CA THR A 77 -11.71 6.06 -0.23
C THR A 77 -10.26 6.46 -0.11
N ARG A 78 -9.91 7.24 0.92
CA ARG A 78 -8.52 7.52 1.28
C ARG A 78 -8.00 6.42 2.19
N PHE A 79 -6.90 5.79 1.79
CA PHE A 79 -6.29 4.67 2.51
C PHE A 79 -4.81 4.90 2.86
N ILE A 80 -4.20 5.96 2.32
CA ILE A 80 -2.90 6.49 2.77
C ILE A 80 -3.09 7.98 3.06
N ASP A 81 -2.69 8.43 4.24
CA ASP A 81 -2.73 9.83 4.67
C ASP A 81 -1.46 10.17 5.45
N GLU A 82 -0.34 10.18 4.74
CA GLU A 82 0.95 10.60 5.28
C GLU A 82 1.08 12.14 5.20
N LYS A 83 2.02 12.70 5.95
CA LYS A 83 2.27 14.13 5.93
C LYS A 83 2.64 14.63 4.53
N ASP A 84 3.46 13.87 3.83
CA ASP A 84 4.12 14.28 2.59
C ASP A 84 3.41 13.76 1.33
N PHE A 85 2.48 12.82 1.48
CA PHE A 85 1.63 12.32 0.38
C PHE A 85 0.37 11.63 0.87
N LYS A 86 -0.62 11.54 -0.01
CA LYS A 86 -1.91 10.88 0.25
C LYS A 86 -2.30 10.01 -0.92
N ALA A 87 -3.00 8.88 -0.67
CA ALA A 87 -3.58 8.06 -1.74
C ALA A 87 -5.07 7.86 -1.52
N THR A 88 -5.83 8.06 -2.60
CA THR A 88 -7.29 7.96 -2.63
C THR A 88 -7.72 7.12 -3.84
N TYR A 89 -8.66 6.22 -3.63
CA TYR A 89 -9.33 5.48 -4.70
C TYR A 89 -10.66 6.14 -5.05
N PHE A 90 -10.95 6.23 -6.34
CA PHE A 90 -12.20 6.76 -6.90
C PHE A 90 -12.93 5.63 -7.62
N PRO A 91 -14.02 5.09 -7.05
CA PRO A 91 -14.69 3.90 -7.60
C PRO A 91 -15.39 4.15 -8.93
N GLN A 92 -15.80 5.39 -9.22
CA GLN A 92 -16.48 5.74 -10.48
C GLN A 92 -15.55 5.62 -11.70
N ASP A 93 -14.25 5.86 -11.49
CA ASP A 93 -13.23 5.84 -12.53
C ASP A 93 -12.33 4.59 -12.42
N GLU A 94 -12.55 3.74 -11.41
CA GLU A 94 -11.66 2.65 -11.00
C GLU A 94 -10.18 3.10 -10.90
N ALA A 95 -9.96 4.32 -10.42
CA ALA A 95 -8.68 4.99 -10.47
C ALA A 95 -8.14 5.33 -9.07
N PHE A 96 -6.83 5.32 -8.96
CA PHE A 96 -6.09 5.77 -7.79
C PHE A 96 -5.44 7.12 -8.05
N LEU A 97 -5.55 8.03 -7.09
CA LEU A 97 -4.85 9.31 -7.09
C LEU A 97 -3.86 9.34 -5.93
N ILE A 98 -2.59 9.52 -6.27
CA ILE A 98 -1.53 9.82 -5.31
C ILE A 98 -1.24 11.32 -5.37
N ASN A 99 -1.45 12.02 -4.28
CA ASN A 99 -1.22 13.45 -4.21
C ASN A 99 0.04 13.73 -3.39
N ILE A 100 1.08 14.25 -4.05
CA ILE A 100 2.36 14.62 -3.43
C ILE A 100 2.23 15.98 -2.75
N MET A 101 2.45 16.02 -1.45
CA MET A 101 2.20 17.17 -0.59
C MET A 101 3.48 17.81 -0.03
N ALA A 102 4.64 17.40 -0.54
CA ALA A 102 5.95 17.95 -0.14
C ALA A 102 6.92 18.05 -1.32
N SER A 103 8.04 18.74 -1.11
CA SER A 103 9.17 18.87 -2.03
C SER A 103 10.42 18.20 -1.47
N PRO A 104 11.33 17.70 -2.31
CA PRO A 104 11.28 17.68 -3.77
C PRO A 104 10.36 16.56 -4.31
N PHE A 105 9.68 16.84 -5.42
CA PHE A 105 8.67 15.96 -6.01
C PHE A 105 9.16 14.52 -6.22
N ASP A 106 10.30 14.33 -6.88
CA ASP A 106 10.79 13.01 -7.28
C ASP A 106 11.10 12.10 -6.07
N ILE A 107 11.64 12.69 -4.99
CA ILE A 107 11.95 11.94 -3.75
C ILE A 107 10.65 11.48 -3.09
N VAL A 108 9.71 12.40 -2.89
CA VAL A 108 8.43 12.09 -2.24
C VAL A 108 7.57 11.16 -3.11
N ARG A 109 7.63 11.30 -4.45
CA ARG A 109 6.99 10.39 -5.39
C ARG A 109 7.50 8.96 -5.21
N ALA A 110 8.82 8.78 -5.16
CA ALA A 110 9.42 7.45 -4.99
C ALA A 110 8.98 6.79 -3.66
N GLU A 111 8.95 7.55 -2.57
CA GLU A 111 8.46 7.07 -1.27
C GLU A 111 6.96 6.69 -1.32
N ALA A 112 6.14 7.53 -1.96
CA ALA A 112 4.72 7.29 -2.13
C ALA A 112 4.44 6.03 -2.97
N GLU A 113 5.19 5.80 -4.04
CA GLU A 113 5.09 4.60 -4.88
C GLU A 113 5.44 3.33 -4.10
N ILE A 114 6.52 3.35 -3.30
CA ILE A 114 6.89 2.22 -2.42
C ILE A 114 5.78 1.93 -1.41
N LYS A 115 5.26 2.96 -0.75
CA LYS A 115 4.19 2.83 0.23
C LYS A 115 2.91 2.28 -0.41
N PHE A 116 2.54 2.77 -1.60
CA PHE A 116 1.38 2.32 -2.37
C PHE A 116 1.45 0.82 -2.66
N LEU A 117 2.57 0.34 -3.21
CA LEU A 117 2.80 -1.09 -3.47
C LEU A 117 2.70 -1.93 -2.18
N SER A 118 3.36 -1.48 -1.12
CA SER A 118 3.39 -2.19 0.17
C SER A 118 2.00 -2.31 0.80
N VAL A 119 1.24 -1.22 0.85
CA VAL A 119 -0.09 -1.19 1.49
C VAL A 119 -1.09 -2.07 0.73
N LEU A 120 -1.05 -2.04 -0.60
CA LEU A 120 -1.93 -2.84 -1.45
C LEU A 120 -1.42 -4.27 -1.68
N SER A 121 -0.20 -4.60 -1.23
CA SER A 121 0.47 -5.89 -1.48
C SER A 121 0.58 -6.21 -2.98
N LEU A 122 1.00 -5.20 -3.76
CA LEU A 122 1.18 -5.28 -5.21
C LEU A 122 2.65 -5.40 -5.57
N ASP A 123 2.92 -6.15 -6.62
CA ASP A 123 4.14 -6.02 -7.38
C ASP A 123 4.04 -4.88 -8.42
N LYS A 124 5.16 -4.54 -9.05
CA LYS A 124 5.21 -3.48 -10.05
C LYS A 124 4.36 -3.81 -11.28
N GLU A 125 4.36 -5.07 -11.72
CA GLU A 125 3.61 -5.49 -12.90
C GLU A 125 2.09 -5.36 -12.68
N GLY A 126 1.59 -5.81 -11.53
CA GLY A 126 0.19 -5.64 -11.14
C GLY A 126 -0.20 -4.17 -11.02
N ALA A 127 0.65 -3.37 -10.38
CA ALA A 127 0.37 -1.94 -10.23
C ALA A 127 0.30 -1.19 -11.58
N CYS A 128 1.09 -1.61 -12.57
CA CYS A 128 1.06 -0.99 -13.91
C CYS A 128 -0.22 -1.28 -14.71
N LYS A 129 -1.01 -2.28 -14.31
CA LYS A 129 -2.32 -2.59 -14.90
C LYS A 129 -3.43 -1.67 -14.37
N LEU A 130 -3.18 -0.96 -13.27
CA LEU A 130 -4.14 -0.06 -12.64
C LEU A 130 -4.08 1.35 -13.23
N ALA A 131 -5.20 2.05 -13.17
CA ALA A 131 -5.26 3.49 -13.44
C ALA A 131 -4.74 4.24 -12.22
N VAL A 132 -3.44 4.58 -12.20
CA VAL A 132 -2.81 5.34 -11.13
C VAL A 132 -2.33 6.68 -11.67
N TYR A 133 -2.74 7.76 -11.02
CA TYR A 133 -2.35 9.13 -11.34
C TYR A 133 -1.62 9.74 -10.14
N ILE A 134 -0.51 10.44 -10.42
CA ILE A 134 0.27 11.14 -9.41
C ILE A 134 0.27 12.62 -9.74
N THR A 135 -0.11 13.44 -8.77
CA THR A 135 -0.23 14.90 -8.92
C THR A 135 0.42 15.62 -7.76
N THR A 136 0.63 16.93 -7.92
CA THR A 136 1.13 17.80 -6.85
C THR A 136 0.55 19.21 -6.99
N PRO A 137 0.32 19.92 -5.86
CA PRO A 137 -0.07 21.33 -5.89
C PRO A 137 1.05 22.24 -6.43
N ARG A 138 0.66 23.28 -7.18
CA ARG A 138 1.61 24.27 -7.74
C ARG A 138 2.41 25.01 -6.66
N THR A 139 1.85 25.17 -5.48
CA THR A 139 2.51 25.85 -4.37
C THR A 139 3.68 25.10 -3.79
N LEU A 140 3.76 23.78 -4.04
CA LEU A 140 4.80 22.90 -3.52
C LEU A 140 5.81 22.50 -4.60
N ASN A 141 5.32 22.15 -5.79
CA ASN A 141 6.16 21.71 -6.91
C ASN A 141 5.63 22.39 -8.21
N PRO A 142 6.02 23.64 -8.46
CA PRO A 142 5.45 24.46 -9.53
C PRO A 142 5.73 23.93 -10.93
N ASN A 143 6.84 23.22 -11.14
CA ASN A 143 7.24 22.69 -12.44
C ASN A 143 6.48 21.40 -12.79
N GLU A 144 6.06 20.62 -11.79
CA GLU A 144 5.40 19.33 -11.91
C GLU A 144 3.87 19.46 -11.83
N ALA A 145 3.38 20.60 -11.31
CA ALA A 145 1.96 20.83 -11.13
C ALA A 145 1.20 20.95 -12.44
N GLY A 146 -0.01 20.36 -12.49
CA GLY A 146 -0.87 20.36 -13.68
C GLY A 146 -0.60 19.18 -14.61
N THR A 147 0.36 18.32 -14.30
CA THR A 147 0.63 17.08 -14.99
C THR A 147 0.10 15.90 -14.18
N ASN A 148 -0.52 14.92 -14.85
CA ASN A 148 -0.87 13.64 -14.28
C ASN A 148 0.25 12.64 -14.62
N TYR A 149 1.11 12.37 -13.66
CA TYR A 149 2.16 11.37 -13.82
C TYR A 149 1.59 9.97 -13.59
N ARG A 150 2.16 8.98 -14.25
CA ARG A 150 1.93 7.56 -13.93
C ARG A 150 2.96 7.10 -12.89
N LEU A 151 2.88 5.83 -12.47
CA LEU A 151 3.94 5.22 -11.65
C LEU A 151 5.26 5.23 -12.44
N SER A 152 6.35 5.63 -11.81
CA SER A 152 7.64 5.85 -12.48
C SER A 152 8.24 4.60 -13.13
N PHE A 153 7.85 3.44 -12.65
CA PHE A 153 8.32 2.14 -13.13
C PHE A 153 7.39 1.50 -14.19
N CYS A 154 6.34 2.21 -14.63
CA CYS A 154 5.36 1.75 -15.63
C CYS A 154 5.57 2.37 -17.01
N GLU A 155 6.68 3.05 -17.22
CA GLU A 155 7.04 3.71 -18.49
C GLU A 155 7.76 2.75 -19.42
#